data_b6b50cd1ec51925e8885ac225499b272
#
_entry.id   b6b50cd1ec51925e8885ac225499b272
#
_cell.length_a   1.000
_cell.length_b   1.000
_cell.length_c   1.000
_cell.angle_alpha   90.00
_cell.angle_beta   90.00
_cell.angle_gamma   90.00
#
_symmetry.space_group_name_H-M   'P 1'
#
loop_
_entity.id
_entity.type
_entity.pdbx_description
1 polymer ?
#
loop_
_entity_poly.entity_id
_entity_poly.type
_entity_poly.pdbx_seq_one_letter_code
_entity_poly.pdbx_strand_id
1 'polypeptide(L)'
;MFERLKQLIKAVRQAMIPANKIEELTGATAVYDSTMQSNIDLWRRMYMDDAEWLGQHGNRNVTSCGLPSAICRAVARPTTIESTITVDGGARAEFLNESLRGMIPHMRIDVEKGLSVGGFFYKPFVTENRVLVDFNTVGSAYPVSVDSNGEITAAVFADTKREKNRYYTKLEYHELKGGVYTIKNKAYNSDKNGSIGSEVPLNTVEDWAQIAPETTIQNVERPLFGFFKVPIANNIEPESPLGVSLYSGAAVDLIRQADQQWERLMWEYESGERRILMSDSAIPQRVVDEHGLSHTNPLLRDRLFRRMPFEDVDFYQEFSPEFRNDALYKGFQDTLKMIELNCGLSFGTLSDPQTVNATATEIVSSKQTMYVTVRDTQAALEHALNGLLYGMDVYTTLYGLAPAGDWDLQCDWGDGVVQDTESKQKELADMRNDVSAGLIRGELYIAKKYGVTEEEARAMMPGAEKLIDDEK
;
A
#
# COMPACT_ATOMS: atom_id res chain seq x y z
N MET A 1 -4.76 17.20 -25.23
CA MET A 1 -4.26 17.74 -23.95
C MET A 1 -4.07 16.62 -22.90
N PHE A 2 -5.03 15.73 -22.66
CA PHE A 2 -4.93 14.62 -21.68
C PHE A 2 -3.80 13.61 -21.95
N GLU A 3 -3.47 13.30 -23.20
CA GLU A 3 -2.39 12.36 -23.54
C GLU A 3 -0.99 12.92 -23.28
N ARG A 4 -0.81 14.24 -23.35
CA ARG A 4 0.44 14.89 -22.97
C ARG A 4 0.67 14.90 -21.46
N LEU A 5 -0.40 15.00 -20.64
CA LEU A 5 -0.32 14.88 -19.19
C LEU A 5 0.15 13.48 -18.75
N LYS A 6 -0.36 12.41 -19.39
CA LYS A 6 0.03 11.03 -19.08
C LYS A 6 1.50 10.70 -19.40
N GLN A 7 2.10 11.35 -20.39
CA GLN A 7 3.52 11.14 -20.74
C GLN A 7 4.49 11.87 -19.80
N LEU A 8 4.06 12.94 -19.13
CA LEU A 8 4.87 13.71 -18.18
C LEU A 8 4.98 13.06 -16.78
N ILE A 9 4.08 12.13 -16.44
CA ILE A 9 4.04 11.44 -15.14
C ILE A 9 5.10 10.34 -15.01
N LYS A 10 5.83 9.98 -16.07
CA LYS A 10 6.89 8.96 -16.00
C LYS A 10 8.16 9.52 -15.37
N ALA A 11 8.42 9.10 -14.13
CA ALA A 11 9.73 9.09 -13.45
C ALA A 11 10.28 10.43 -12.96
N VAL A 12 9.46 11.32 -12.43
CA VAL A 12 9.99 12.34 -11.51
C VAL A 12 10.06 11.71 -10.12
N ARG A 13 11.27 11.46 -9.60
CA ARG A 13 11.42 11.18 -8.17
C ARG A 13 10.92 12.42 -7.44
N GLN A 14 9.85 12.27 -6.67
CA GLN A 14 9.41 13.34 -5.78
C GLN A 14 10.57 13.68 -4.84
N ALA A 15 10.96 14.95 -4.81
CA ALA A 15 11.99 15.42 -3.91
C ALA A 15 11.50 15.24 -2.48
N MET A 16 12.28 14.57 -1.63
CA MET A 16 12.09 14.74 -0.20
C MET A 16 12.45 16.19 0.14
N ILE A 17 11.47 16.92 0.70
CA ILE A 17 11.67 18.33 1.01
C ILE A 17 12.42 18.41 2.33
N PRO A 18 13.60 19.07 2.37
CA PRO A 18 14.30 19.27 3.62
C PRO A 18 13.45 20.05 4.64
N ALA A 19 13.50 19.67 5.90
CA ALA A 19 12.71 20.28 6.97
C ALA A 19 12.89 21.81 7.05
N ASN A 20 14.10 22.33 6.78
CA ASN A 20 14.37 23.77 6.72
C ASN A 20 13.56 24.50 5.64
N LYS A 21 13.21 23.83 4.54
CA LYS A 21 12.37 24.44 3.49
C LYS A 21 10.89 24.44 3.88
N ILE A 22 10.45 23.46 4.66
CA ILE A 22 9.13 23.46 5.26
C ILE A 22 9.03 24.62 6.26
N GLU A 23 10.02 24.77 7.14
CA GLU A 23 10.08 25.91 8.10
C GLU A 23 10.10 27.27 7.38
N GLU A 24 10.87 27.41 6.30
CA GLU A 24 10.92 28.65 5.51
C GLU A 24 9.54 29.01 4.88
N LEU A 25 8.77 28.00 4.48
CA LEU A 25 7.43 28.20 3.89
C LEU A 25 6.36 28.47 4.95
N THR A 26 6.41 27.69 6.04
CA THR A 26 5.33 27.63 7.03
C THR A 26 5.57 28.53 8.24
N GLY A 27 6.83 28.82 8.56
CA GLY A 27 7.24 29.45 9.81
C GLY A 27 7.12 28.53 11.03
N ALA A 28 6.85 27.24 10.82
CA ALA A 28 6.71 26.23 11.86
C ALA A 28 7.61 25.03 11.59
N THR A 29 8.07 24.37 12.65
CA THR A 29 8.87 23.15 12.56
C THR A 29 7.97 21.98 12.13
N ALA A 30 8.44 21.15 11.21
CA ALA A 30 7.72 19.94 10.83
C ALA A 30 7.48 19.01 12.05
N VAL A 31 6.33 18.36 12.10
CA VAL A 31 5.89 17.54 13.25
C VAL A 31 6.65 16.22 13.39
N TYR A 32 7.60 15.92 12.52
CA TYR A 32 8.39 14.69 12.58
C TYR A 32 9.88 14.97 12.42
N ASP A 33 10.68 14.16 13.07
CA ASP A 33 12.15 14.30 13.09
C ASP A 33 12.81 13.62 11.87
N SER A 34 14.13 13.72 11.81
CA SER A 34 14.95 13.09 10.76
C SER A 34 14.87 11.55 10.78
N THR A 35 14.55 10.95 11.93
CA THR A 35 14.44 9.50 12.12
C THR A 35 13.21 8.98 11.40
N MET A 36 12.06 9.62 11.62
CA MET A 36 10.82 9.25 10.92
C MET A 36 10.94 9.45 9.42
N GLN A 37 11.57 10.55 8.98
CA GLN A 37 11.80 10.81 7.56
C GLN A 37 12.67 9.72 6.90
N SER A 38 13.74 9.30 7.58
CA SER A 38 14.64 8.23 7.11
C SER A 38 13.90 6.88 7.00
N ASN A 39 13.02 6.58 7.96
CA ASN A 39 12.20 5.37 7.92
C ASN A 39 11.18 5.39 6.78
N ILE A 40 10.50 6.51 6.54
CA ILE A 40 9.57 6.67 5.41
C ILE A 40 10.29 6.44 4.08
N ASP A 41 11.49 6.98 3.90
CA ASP A 41 12.29 6.74 2.68
C ASP A 41 12.71 5.27 2.56
N LEU A 42 13.15 4.65 3.66
CA LEU A 42 13.48 3.23 3.69
C LEU A 42 12.28 2.37 3.28
N TRP A 43 11.12 2.56 3.89
CA TRP A 43 9.92 1.80 3.55
C TRP A 43 9.51 1.98 2.09
N ARG A 44 9.57 3.21 1.59
CA ARG A 44 9.28 3.50 0.18
C ARG A 44 10.25 2.78 -0.76
N ARG A 45 11.55 2.77 -0.45
CA ARG A 45 12.56 2.04 -1.24
C ARG A 45 12.34 0.53 -1.19
N MET A 46 12.00 -0.01 -0.02
CA MET A 46 11.62 -1.42 0.12
C MET A 46 10.43 -1.80 -0.75
N TYR A 47 9.38 -0.96 -0.77
CA TYR A 47 8.20 -1.17 -1.61
C TYR A 47 8.52 -1.15 -3.12
N MET A 48 9.52 -0.37 -3.51
CA MET A 48 9.98 -0.25 -4.90
C MET A 48 11.08 -1.27 -5.30
N ASP A 49 11.38 -2.25 -4.45
CA ASP A 49 12.49 -3.20 -4.63
C ASP A 49 13.86 -2.50 -4.82
N ASP A 50 14.09 -1.37 -4.14
CA ASP A 50 15.30 -0.54 -4.16
C ASP A 50 15.94 -0.39 -2.76
N ALA A 51 15.79 -1.39 -1.90
CA ALA A 51 16.39 -1.38 -0.56
C ALA A 51 17.92 -1.54 -0.63
N GLU A 52 18.63 -0.98 0.37
CA GLU A 52 20.10 -0.91 0.37
C GLU A 52 20.82 -2.26 0.36
N TRP A 53 20.16 -3.29 0.90
CA TRP A 53 20.73 -4.66 0.92
C TRP A 53 20.52 -5.45 -0.36
N LEU A 54 19.75 -4.91 -1.33
CA LEU A 54 19.52 -5.55 -2.62
C LEU A 54 20.66 -5.27 -3.60
N GLY A 55 20.83 -6.18 -4.55
CA GLY A 55 21.85 -6.06 -5.59
C GLY A 55 23.16 -6.77 -5.27
N GLN A 56 24.21 -6.38 -5.99
CA GLN A 56 25.52 -7.05 -5.91
C GLN A 56 26.32 -6.60 -4.70
N HIS A 57 26.58 -7.51 -3.77
CA HIS A 57 27.42 -7.31 -2.59
C HIS A 57 28.59 -8.31 -2.58
N GLY A 58 29.71 -7.93 -3.17
CA GLY A 58 30.84 -8.84 -3.37
C GLY A 58 30.46 -10.00 -4.30
N ASN A 59 30.54 -11.24 -3.80
CA ASN A 59 30.19 -12.45 -4.56
C ASN A 59 28.70 -12.85 -4.43
N ARG A 60 27.89 -12.05 -3.74
CA ARG A 60 26.46 -12.31 -3.54
C ARG A 60 25.63 -11.33 -4.34
N ASN A 61 24.52 -11.82 -4.88
CA ASN A 61 23.52 -10.99 -5.55
C ASN A 61 22.17 -11.20 -4.86
N VAL A 62 21.84 -10.31 -3.91
CA VAL A 62 20.59 -10.38 -3.14
C VAL A 62 19.47 -9.79 -3.99
N THR A 63 18.49 -10.62 -4.32
CA THR A 63 17.27 -10.20 -5.05
C THR A 63 16.11 -10.05 -4.08
N SER A 64 15.21 -9.11 -4.36
CA SER A 64 13.98 -8.95 -3.58
C SER A 64 13.03 -10.13 -3.76
N CYS A 65 12.44 -10.59 -2.67
CA CYS A 65 11.30 -11.51 -2.69
C CYS A 65 9.96 -10.79 -2.95
N GLY A 66 9.94 -9.46 -3.09
CA GLY A 66 8.73 -8.65 -3.31
C GLY A 66 7.79 -8.63 -2.10
N LEU A 67 8.28 -8.94 -0.89
CA LEU A 67 7.47 -9.05 0.32
C LEU A 67 6.77 -7.74 0.70
N PRO A 68 7.42 -6.55 0.65
CA PRO A 68 6.77 -5.29 1.02
C PRO A 68 5.49 -5.01 0.22
N SER A 69 5.54 -5.18 -1.09
CA SER A 69 4.37 -5.00 -1.96
C SER A 69 3.31 -6.08 -1.76
N ALA A 70 3.73 -7.34 -1.52
CA ALA A 70 2.83 -8.45 -1.22
C ALA A 70 2.07 -8.25 0.09
N ILE A 71 2.73 -7.78 1.15
CA ILE A 71 2.15 -7.47 2.47
C ILE A 71 1.07 -6.39 2.31
N CYS A 72 1.41 -5.24 1.70
CA CYS A 72 0.44 -4.15 1.51
C CYS A 72 -0.75 -4.59 0.66
N ARG A 73 -0.53 -5.35 -0.40
CA ARG A 73 -1.57 -5.89 -1.27
C ARG A 73 -2.48 -6.87 -0.56
N ALA A 74 -1.94 -7.68 0.34
CA ALA A 74 -2.71 -8.66 1.10
C ALA A 74 -3.76 -7.98 2.00
N VAL A 75 -3.50 -6.76 2.50
CA VAL A 75 -4.44 -5.98 3.29
C VAL A 75 -5.32 -5.07 2.41
N ALA A 76 -4.74 -4.37 1.42
CA ALA A 76 -5.49 -3.43 0.59
C ALA A 76 -6.61 -4.10 -0.23
N ARG A 77 -6.40 -5.34 -0.69
CA ARG A 77 -7.41 -6.07 -1.46
C ARG A 77 -8.69 -6.35 -0.68
N PRO A 78 -8.66 -7.05 0.46
CA PRO A 78 -9.87 -7.32 1.23
C PRO A 78 -10.49 -6.04 1.81
N THR A 79 -9.70 -4.99 2.08
CA THR A 79 -10.22 -3.69 2.52
C THR A 79 -11.20 -3.07 1.51
N THR A 80 -10.99 -3.27 0.20
CA THR A 80 -11.69 -2.48 -0.83
C THR A 80 -12.48 -3.32 -1.85
N ILE A 81 -12.36 -4.66 -1.85
CA ILE A 81 -12.89 -5.48 -2.96
C ILE A 81 -14.43 -5.51 -3.03
N GLU A 82 -15.10 -5.46 -1.88
CA GLU A 82 -16.55 -5.50 -1.77
C GLU A 82 -17.15 -4.17 -1.29
N SER A 83 -16.31 -3.12 -1.24
CA SER A 83 -16.75 -1.82 -0.73
C SER A 83 -17.70 -1.12 -1.70
N THR A 84 -18.81 -0.64 -1.17
CA THR A 84 -19.70 0.31 -1.83
C THR A 84 -19.69 1.60 -1.04
N ILE A 85 -19.24 2.68 -1.68
CA ILE A 85 -19.12 4.01 -1.06
C ILE A 85 -20.08 4.94 -1.78
N THR A 86 -21.05 5.47 -1.04
CA THR A 86 -22.06 6.39 -1.52
C THR A 86 -22.21 7.58 -0.58
N VAL A 87 -22.71 8.67 -1.10
CA VAL A 87 -23.09 9.84 -0.32
C VAL A 87 -24.60 10.00 -0.45
N ASP A 88 -25.31 9.88 0.65
CA ASP A 88 -26.76 9.98 0.71
C ASP A 88 -27.19 11.42 0.98
N GLY A 89 -28.31 11.85 0.40
CA GLY A 89 -28.88 13.17 0.55
C GLY A 89 -29.51 13.69 -0.75
N GLY A 90 -29.64 15.02 -0.85
CA GLY A 90 -30.23 15.68 -2.02
C GLY A 90 -29.20 15.97 -3.13
N ALA A 91 -29.47 17.04 -3.91
CA ALA A 91 -28.64 17.43 -5.07
C ALA A 91 -27.16 17.69 -4.73
N ARG A 92 -26.86 18.08 -3.47
CA ARG A 92 -25.48 18.21 -2.98
C ARG A 92 -24.78 16.85 -2.93
N ALA A 93 -25.43 15.85 -2.36
CA ALA A 93 -24.90 14.49 -2.27
C ALA A 93 -24.71 13.86 -3.66
N GLU A 94 -25.62 14.09 -4.59
CA GLU A 94 -25.46 13.62 -5.98
C GLU A 94 -24.22 14.19 -6.65
N PHE A 95 -23.96 15.50 -6.46
CA PHE A 95 -22.75 16.15 -6.97
C PHE A 95 -21.48 15.58 -6.34
N LEU A 96 -21.47 15.34 -5.02
CA LEU A 96 -20.34 14.76 -4.30
C LEU A 96 -20.09 13.31 -4.75
N ASN A 97 -21.14 12.51 -4.94
CA ASN A 97 -21.04 11.15 -5.51
C ASN A 97 -20.40 11.16 -6.89
N GLU A 98 -20.83 12.05 -7.78
CA GLU A 98 -20.24 12.15 -9.13
C GLU A 98 -18.76 12.53 -9.07
N SER A 99 -18.39 13.40 -8.14
CA SER A 99 -17.01 13.82 -7.91
C SER A 99 -16.14 12.68 -7.37
N LEU A 100 -16.67 11.80 -6.49
CA LEU A 100 -15.97 10.61 -5.98
C LEU A 100 -15.81 9.50 -7.02
N ARG A 101 -16.73 9.40 -7.98
CA ARG A 101 -16.77 8.32 -8.98
C ARG A 101 -15.43 8.10 -9.68
N GLY A 102 -14.68 9.17 -9.95
CA GLY A 102 -13.36 9.08 -10.60
C GLY A 102 -12.26 8.51 -9.69
N MET A 103 -12.41 8.62 -8.39
CA MET A 103 -11.40 8.21 -7.40
C MET A 103 -11.58 6.74 -6.96
N ILE A 104 -12.82 6.28 -6.78
CA ILE A 104 -13.14 4.94 -6.24
C ILE A 104 -12.36 3.81 -6.93
N PRO A 105 -12.22 3.76 -8.28
CA PRO A 105 -11.47 2.70 -8.94
C PRO A 105 -9.98 2.65 -8.58
N HIS A 106 -9.42 3.77 -8.10
CA HIS A 106 -8.01 3.88 -7.72
C HIS A 106 -7.77 3.63 -6.24
N MET A 107 -8.81 3.70 -5.41
CA MET A 107 -8.74 3.63 -3.95
C MET A 107 -7.95 2.42 -3.42
N ARG A 108 -8.08 1.25 -4.05
CA ARG A 108 -7.29 0.07 -3.67
C ARG A 108 -5.78 0.29 -3.81
N ILE A 109 -5.37 0.93 -4.91
CA ILE A 109 -3.95 1.22 -5.17
C ILE A 109 -3.47 2.30 -4.22
N ASP A 110 -4.31 3.25 -3.88
CA ASP A 110 -3.99 4.32 -2.95
C ASP A 110 -3.80 3.78 -1.53
N VAL A 111 -4.68 2.88 -1.08
CA VAL A 111 -4.55 2.16 0.19
C VAL A 111 -3.27 1.31 0.21
N GLU A 112 -2.98 0.54 -0.86
CA GLU A 112 -1.75 -0.27 -0.96
C GLU A 112 -0.50 0.60 -0.79
N LYS A 113 -0.44 1.76 -1.47
CA LYS A 113 0.66 2.72 -1.33
C LYS A 113 0.71 3.37 0.05
N GLY A 114 -0.44 3.74 0.61
CA GLY A 114 -0.52 4.32 1.95
C GLY A 114 -0.01 3.38 3.03
N LEU A 115 -0.40 2.11 2.97
CA LEU A 115 0.08 1.05 3.87
C LEU A 115 1.61 0.90 3.83
N SER A 116 2.23 1.17 2.69
CA SER A 116 3.68 1.05 2.54
C SER A 116 4.49 2.14 3.24
N VAL A 117 3.93 3.34 3.43
CA VAL A 117 4.66 4.51 3.97
C VAL A 117 4.03 5.12 5.23
N GLY A 118 2.99 4.49 5.77
CA GLY A 118 2.34 4.93 7.00
C GLY A 118 1.10 5.80 6.82
N GLY A 119 0.75 6.19 5.59
CA GLY A 119 -0.46 6.95 5.32
C GLY A 119 -0.44 7.75 4.02
N PHE A 120 -1.55 8.42 3.75
CA PHE A 120 -1.71 9.28 2.58
C PHE A 120 -2.78 10.35 2.83
N PHE A 121 -2.77 11.37 1.99
CA PHE A 121 -3.75 12.44 1.95
C PHE A 121 -4.58 12.37 0.68
N TYR A 122 -5.88 12.59 0.81
CA TYR A 122 -6.78 12.97 -0.26
C TYR A 122 -7.03 14.47 -0.18
N LYS A 123 -6.60 15.21 -1.20
CA LYS A 123 -6.77 16.67 -1.28
C LYS A 123 -7.70 17.02 -2.42
N PRO A 124 -8.89 17.59 -2.15
CA PRO A 124 -9.78 18.07 -3.20
C PRO A 124 -9.23 19.35 -3.83
N PHE A 125 -9.51 19.54 -5.11
CA PHE A 125 -9.24 20.77 -5.84
C PHE A 125 -10.30 20.99 -6.93
N VAL A 126 -10.52 22.25 -7.31
CA VAL A 126 -11.53 22.61 -8.31
C VAL A 126 -10.87 22.88 -9.66
N THR A 127 -11.44 22.32 -10.72
CA THR A 127 -11.08 22.61 -12.10
C THR A 127 -12.31 22.46 -13.01
N GLU A 128 -12.52 23.38 -13.94
CA GLU A 128 -13.58 23.33 -14.95
C GLU A 128 -14.97 22.95 -14.39
N ASN A 129 -15.40 23.57 -13.29
CA ASN A 129 -16.67 23.28 -12.59
C ASN A 129 -16.79 21.83 -12.04
N ARG A 130 -15.68 21.19 -11.72
CA ARG A 130 -15.62 19.86 -11.08
C ARG A 130 -14.72 19.92 -9.87
N VAL A 131 -15.04 19.11 -8.88
CA VAL A 131 -14.14 18.83 -7.77
C VAL A 131 -13.44 17.51 -8.09
N LEU A 132 -12.11 17.56 -8.14
CA LEU A 132 -11.25 16.39 -8.34
C LEU A 132 -10.46 16.13 -7.06
N VAL A 133 -9.88 14.96 -6.95
CA VAL A 133 -9.09 14.53 -5.78
C VAL A 133 -7.66 14.26 -6.20
N ASP A 134 -6.72 14.87 -5.48
CA ASP A 134 -5.30 14.65 -5.58
C ASP A 134 -4.86 13.68 -4.49
N PHE A 135 -4.06 12.68 -4.85
CA PHE A 135 -3.54 11.65 -3.94
C PHE A 135 -2.07 11.91 -3.63
N ASN A 136 -1.76 12.04 -2.35
CA ASN A 136 -0.42 12.33 -1.86
C ASN A 136 -0.03 11.39 -0.72
N THR A 137 0.97 10.54 -0.90
CA THR A 137 1.49 9.71 0.19
C THR A 137 2.28 10.53 1.20
N VAL A 138 2.40 10.04 2.42
CA VAL A 138 3.38 10.56 3.38
C VAL A 138 4.77 10.47 2.74
N GLY A 139 5.52 11.59 2.77
CA GLY A 139 6.77 11.78 2.00
C GLY A 139 6.61 12.60 0.72
N SER A 140 5.39 12.78 0.19
CA SER A 140 5.03 13.83 -0.77
C SER A 140 4.09 14.89 -0.19
N ALA A 141 3.46 14.55 0.92
CA ALA A 141 2.76 15.50 1.79
C ALA A 141 3.36 15.44 3.20
N TYR A 142 3.52 16.58 3.81
CA TYR A 142 4.26 16.77 5.06
C TYR A 142 3.36 17.42 6.10
N PRO A 143 2.91 16.70 7.14
CA PRO A 143 2.21 17.30 8.28
C PRO A 143 3.08 18.34 8.99
N VAL A 144 2.45 19.44 9.37
CA VAL A 144 3.14 20.58 10.03
C VAL A 144 2.59 20.83 11.43
N SER A 145 1.29 20.64 11.64
CA SER A 145 0.69 20.80 12.97
C SER A 145 -0.47 19.84 13.18
N VAL A 146 -0.74 19.55 14.45
CA VAL A 146 -1.85 18.72 14.91
C VAL A 146 -2.59 19.44 16.03
N ASP A 147 -3.85 19.07 16.21
CA ASP A 147 -4.64 19.50 17.36
C ASP A 147 -4.44 18.59 18.59
N SER A 148 -5.17 18.87 19.67
CA SER A 148 -5.13 18.07 20.91
C SER A 148 -5.69 16.64 20.76
N ASN A 149 -6.40 16.34 19.68
CA ASN A 149 -6.94 15.01 19.37
C ASN A 149 -6.01 14.21 18.47
N GLY A 150 -4.88 14.81 18.03
CA GLY A 150 -3.93 14.20 17.10
C GLY A 150 -4.33 14.32 15.63
N GLU A 151 -5.36 15.13 15.31
CA GLU A 151 -5.77 15.41 13.95
C GLU A 151 -4.84 16.45 13.29
N ILE A 152 -4.47 16.18 12.02
CA ILE A 152 -3.57 17.08 11.29
C ILE A 152 -4.31 18.34 10.90
N THR A 153 -3.91 19.49 11.44
CA THR A 153 -4.49 20.81 11.17
C THR A 153 -3.75 21.60 10.11
N ALA A 154 -2.48 21.25 9.84
CA ALA A 154 -1.71 21.84 8.76
C ALA A 154 -0.80 20.83 8.07
N ALA A 155 -0.68 20.97 6.73
CA ALA A 155 0.17 20.11 5.92
C ALA A 155 0.74 20.89 4.72
N VAL A 156 1.92 20.46 4.24
CA VAL A 156 2.53 20.93 2.98
C VAL A 156 2.41 19.83 1.95
N PHE A 157 1.88 20.15 0.78
CA PHE A 157 1.80 19.26 -0.37
C PHE A 157 2.84 19.67 -1.42
N ALA A 158 3.55 18.69 -1.97
CA ALA A 158 4.55 18.92 -2.99
C ALA A 158 4.08 18.37 -4.33
N ASP A 159 4.08 19.22 -5.36
CA ASP A 159 3.83 18.84 -6.75
C ASP A 159 5.10 19.14 -7.57
N THR A 160 5.70 18.11 -8.16
CA THR A 160 6.94 18.26 -8.93
C THR A 160 6.69 17.95 -10.41
N LYS A 161 7.07 18.87 -11.26
CA LYS A 161 6.99 18.76 -12.73
C LYS A 161 8.38 18.86 -13.35
N ARG A 162 8.57 18.13 -14.45
CA ARG A 162 9.77 18.26 -15.27
C ARG A 162 9.45 19.00 -16.56
N GLU A 163 10.09 20.13 -16.77
CA GLU A 163 10.03 20.87 -18.04
C GLU A 163 11.43 20.97 -18.64
N LYS A 164 11.58 20.49 -19.88
CA LYS A 164 12.88 20.40 -20.58
C LYS A 164 13.90 19.63 -19.72
N ASN A 165 14.89 20.32 -19.17
CA ASN A 165 15.98 19.75 -18.35
C ASN A 165 15.95 20.25 -16.89
N ARG A 166 14.83 20.84 -16.43
CA ARG A 166 14.65 21.37 -15.08
C ARG A 166 13.48 20.72 -14.38
N TYR A 167 13.57 20.67 -13.06
CA TYR A 167 12.52 20.19 -12.17
C TYR A 167 11.95 21.39 -11.44
N TYR A 168 10.63 21.56 -11.54
CA TYR A 168 9.89 22.59 -10.83
C TYR A 168 9.06 21.94 -9.76
N THR A 169 9.18 22.42 -8.52
CA THR A 169 8.43 21.91 -7.38
C THR A 169 7.58 23.02 -6.79
N LYS A 170 6.27 22.86 -6.82
CA LYS A 170 5.32 23.69 -6.09
C LYS A 170 5.12 23.12 -4.69
N LEU A 171 5.25 23.95 -3.67
CA LEU A 171 4.86 23.67 -2.30
C LEU A 171 3.58 24.42 -2.00
N GLU A 172 2.57 23.67 -1.56
CA GLU A 172 1.25 24.18 -1.21
C GLU A 172 1.02 23.91 0.27
N TYR A 173 1.07 24.93 1.08
CA TYR A 173 0.84 24.87 2.52
C TYR A 173 -0.62 25.16 2.84
N HIS A 174 -1.24 24.26 3.58
CA HIS A 174 -2.59 24.33 4.08
C HIS A 174 -2.57 24.42 5.60
N GLU A 175 -3.28 25.38 6.20
CA GLU A 175 -3.37 25.56 7.64
C GLU A 175 -4.80 25.95 8.06
N LEU A 176 -5.35 25.24 9.05
CA LEU A 176 -6.56 25.63 9.75
C LEU A 176 -6.20 26.20 11.12
N LYS A 177 -6.54 27.48 11.34
CA LYS A 177 -6.32 28.14 12.63
C LYS A 177 -7.46 29.09 12.97
N GLY A 178 -8.14 28.82 14.10
CA GLY A 178 -9.21 29.69 14.59
C GLY A 178 -10.36 29.88 13.61
N GLY A 179 -10.77 28.86 12.85
CA GLY A 179 -11.83 28.93 11.87
C GLY A 179 -11.45 29.59 10.53
N VAL A 180 -10.18 29.94 10.37
CA VAL A 180 -9.61 30.48 9.14
C VAL A 180 -8.73 29.43 8.48
N TYR A 181 -9.02 29.10 7.24
CA TYR A 181 -8.22 28.19 6.45
C TYR A 181 -7.34 28.97 5.48
N THR A 182 -6.04 28.79 5.58
CA THR A 182 -5.05 29.51 4.76
C THR A 182 -4.32 28.54 3.83
N ILE A 183 -4.22 28.90 2.56
CA ILE A 183 -3.45 28.17 1.56
C ILE A 183 -2.35 29.11 1.06
N LYS A 184 -1.06 28.68 1.15
CA LYS A 184 0.09 29.42 0.61
C LYS A 184 0.82 28.59 -0.41
N ASN A 185 1.17 29.19 -1.54
CA ASN A 185 1.85 28.56 -2.65
C ASN A 185 3.21 29.19 -2.91
N LYS A 186 4.25 28.35 -3.01
CA LYS A 186 5.59 28.74 -3.48
C LYS A 186 6.09 27.76 -4.51
N ALA A 187 6.82 28.24 -5.51
CA ALA A 187 7.44 27.41 -6.52
C ALA A 187 8.97 27.50 -6.46
N TYR A 188 9.62 26.40 -6.77
CA TYR A 188 11.07 26.25 -6.77
C TYR A 188 11.53 25.58 -8.06
N ASN A 189 12.78 25.85 -8.49
CA ASN A 189 13.38 25.12 -9.60
C ASN A 189 14.72 24.48 -9.23
N SER A 190 15.03 23.34 -9.82
CA SER A 190 16.29 22.62 -9.65
C SER A 190 16.74 21.96 -10.94
N ASP A 191 18.05 21.87 -11.14
CA ASP A 191 18.65 21.09 -12.24
C ASP A 191 18.76 19.59 -11.88
N LYS A 192 18.59 19.23 -10.59
CA LYS A 192 18.68 17.86 -10.09
C LYS A 192 17.30 17.30 -9.71
N ASN A 193 17.01 16.09 -10.18
CA ASN A 193 15.85 15.34 -9.75
C ASN A 193 15.93 15.06 -8.25
N GLY A 194 14.84 15.34 -7.51
CA GLY A 194 14.80 15.12 -6.07
C GLY A 194 15.37 16.26 -5.22
N SER A 195 15.76 17.39 -5.82
CA SER A 195 16.22 18.60 -5.11
C SER A 195 15.22 19.75 -5.34
N ILE A 196 14.96 20.53 -4.28
CA ILE A 196 14.00 21.63 -4.37
C ILE A 196 14.58 22.87 -5.06
N GLY A 197 15.87 23.14 -4.92
CA GLY A 197 16.57 24.25 -5.58
C GLY A 197 16.20 25.65 -5.07
N SER A 198 16.08 26.63 -5.99
CA SER A 198 15.83 28.04 -5.69
C SER A 198 14.39 28.43 -5.96
N GLU A 199 13.86 29.37 -5.15
CA GLU A 199 12.50 29.93 -5.32
C GLU A 199 12.38 30.65 -6.67
N VAL A 200 11.24 30.44 -7.34
CA VAL A 200 10.85 31.08 -8.59
C VAL A 200 9.38 31.52 -8.54
N PRO A 201 8.97 32.51 -9.32
CA PRO A 201 7.56 32.89 -9.41
C PRO A 201 6.66 31.75 -9.89
N LEU A 202 5.44 31.63 -9.35
CA LEU A 202 4.47 30.59 -9.76
C LEU A 202 4.19 30.59 -11.27
N ASN A 203 4.12 31.77 -11.89
CA ASN A 203 3.88 31.93 -13.32
C ASN A 203 5.02 31.45 -14.22
N THR A 204 6.14 30.98 -13.64
CA THR A 204 7.22 30.32 -14.40
C THR A 204 6.75 29.02 -15.03
N VAL A 205 5.78 28.35 -14.42
CA VAL A 205 5.13 27.12 -14.92
C VAL A 205 3.72 27.48 -15.37
N GLU A 206 3.38 27.17 -16.62
CA GLU A 206 2.11 27.57 -17.24
C GLU A 206 0.90 27.09 -16.42
N ASP A 207 0.93 25.86 -15.94
CA ASP A 207 -0.17 25.28 -15.15
C ASP A 207 -0.35 25.92 -13.76
N TRP A 208 0.62 26.67 -13.27
CA TRP A 208 0.58 27.35 -11.97
C TRP A 208 0.36 28.86 -12.08
N ALA A 209 0.34 29.38 -13.31
CA ALA A 209 0.26 30.83 -13.56
C ALA A 209 -0.99 31.50 -12.99
N GLN A 210 -2.07 30.76 -12.85
CA GLN A 210 -3.35 31.26 -12.29
C GLN A 210 -3.52 30.99 -10.78
N ILE A 211 -2.53 30.32 -10.15
CA ILE A 211 -2.62 29.99 -8.71
C ILE A 211 -2.23 31.21 -7.90
N ALA A 212 -3.10 31.62 -6.96
CA ALA A 212 -2.80 32.71 -6.05
C ALA A 212 -1.68 32.32 -5.08
N PRO A 213 -0.71 33.19 -4.78
CA PRO A 213 0.33 32.94 -3.78
C PRO A 213 -0.22 32.65 -2.38
N GLU A 214 -1.32 33.31 -2.04
CA GLU A 214 -2.02 33.12 -0.76
C GLU A 214 -3.53 33.26 -0.95
N THR A 215 -4.30 32.38 -0.29
CA THR A 215 -5.77 32.38 -0.28
C THR A 215 -6.24 32.06 1.13
N THR A 216 -7.29 32.75 1.59
CA THR A 216 -7.91 32.50 2.90
C THR A 216 -9.39 32.20 2.73
N ILE A 217 -9.90 31.21 3.48
CA ILE A 217 -11.30 30.82 3.52
C ILE A 217 -11.75 30.94 4.98
N GLN A 218 -12.87 31.67 5.21
CA GLN A 218 -13.42 31.89 6.55
C GLN A 218 -14.45 30.81 6.90
N ASN A 219 -14.71 30.63 8.20
CA ASN A 219 -15.72 29.72 8.72
C ASN A 219 -15.51 28.27 8.32
N VAL A 220 -14.27 27.82 8.40
CA VAL A 220 -13.87 26.42 8.15
C VAL A 220 -13.66 25.74 9.48
N GLU A 221 -14.34 24.62 9.71
CA GLU A 221 -14.30 23.88 10.98
C GLU A 221 -13.26 22.75 10.99
N ARG A 222 -12.96 22.19 9.81
CA ARG A 222 -12.03 21.06 9.64
C ARG A 222 -11.05 21.34 8.50
N PRO A 223 -9.89 20.67 8.45
CA PRO A 223 -8.99 20.76 7.31
C PRO A 223 -9.67 20.37 6.01
N LEU A 224 -9.32 21.02 4.90
CA LEU A 224 -9.89 20.75 3.58
C LEU A 224 -9.14 19.63 2.87
N PHE A 225 -8.79 18.58 3.60
CA PHE A 225 -8.20 17.35 3.09
C PHE A 225 -8.57 16.17 4.01
N GLY A 226 -8.60 14.97 3.47
CA GLY A 226 -8.72 13.75 4.27
C GLY A 226 -7.35 13.13 4.49
N PHE A 227 -7.08 12.62 5.69
CA PHE A 227 -5.84 11.91 6.01
C PHE A 227 -6.13 10.47 6.40
N PHE A 228 -5.59 9.52 5.64
CA PHE A 228 -5.55 8.11 5.98
C PHE A 228 -4.27 7.84 6.77
N LYS A 229 -4.42 7.39 8.01
CA LYS A 229 -3.33 6.94 8.86
C LYS A 229 -3.38 5.42 8.97
N VAL A 230 -2.26 4.75 8.73
CA VAL A 230 -2.18 3.30 8.98
C VAL A 230 -2.48 3.04 10.45
N PRO A 231 -3.46 2.19 10.80
CA PRO A 231 -3.98 2.03 12.16
C PRO A 231 -3.07 1.16 13.04
N ILE A 232 -1.79 1.51 13.10
CA ILE A 232 -0.76 0.87 13.93
C ILE A 232 -0.09 1.95 14.76
N ALA A 233 0.19 1.66 16.03
CA ALA A 233 0.91 2.57 16.91
C ALA A 233 2.30 2.87 16.34
N ASN A 234 2.67 4.15 16.35
CA ASN A 234 4.01 4.57 15.94
C ASN A 234 5.01 4.19 17.04
N ASN A 235 5.79 3.15 16.81
CA ASN A 235 6.83 2.65 17.70
C ASN A 235 8.22 3.19 17.40
N ILE A 236 8.34 4.05 16.37
CA ILE A 236 9.60 4.72 16.00
C ILE A 236 9.67 6.08 16.66
N GLU A 237 8.61 6.86 16.57
CA GLU A 237 8.44 8.16 17.17
C GLU A 237 7.04 8.25 17.83
N PRO A 238 6.89 7.77 19.08
CA PRO A 238 5.58 7.63 19.72
C PRO A 238 4.74 8.91 19.80
N GLU A 239 5.40 10.07 19.88
CA GLU A 239 4.75 11.38 19.94
C GLU A 239 4.36 11.92 18.55
N SER A 240 4.81 11.27 17.48
CA SER A 240 4.47 11.69 16.11
C SER A 240 3.03 11.32 15.75
N PRO A 241 2.25 12.23 15.15
CA PRO A 241 0.90 11.94 14.68
C PRO A 241 0.88 11.04 13.44
N LEU A 242 2.03 10.82 12.81
CA LEU A 242 2.16 9.99 11.62
C LEU A 242 1.94 8.52 11.91
N GLY A 243 1.33 7.82 10.97
CA GLY A 243 1.33 6.37 10.93
C GLY A 243 2.68 5.81 10.52
N VAL A 244 2.88 4.54 10.76
CA VAL A 244 4.05 3.76 10.32
C VAL A 244 3.65 2.79 9.22
N SER A 245 4.62 2.34 8.42
CA SER A 245 4.38 1.30 7.42
C SER A 245 3.82 0.03 8.07
N LEU A 246 2.96 -0.69 7.35
CA LEU A 246 2.43 -1.99 7.77
C LEU A 246 3.54 -3.01 8.08
N TYR A 247 4.70 -2.86 7.45
CA TYR A 247 5.91 -3.65 7.69
C TYR A 247 7.01 -2.87 8.42
N SER A 248 6.62 -1.94 9.32
CA SER A 248 7.57 -1.18 10.15
C SER A 248 8.22 -2.01 11.26
N GLY A 249 9.21 -1.44 11.92
CA GLY A 249 9.87 -2.04 13.07
C GLY A 249 10.59 -3.34 12.75
N ALA A 250 10.33 -4.39 13.53
CA ALA A 250 10.99 -5.70 13.39
C ALA A 250 10.78 -6.35 12.01
N ALA A 251 9.67 -6.05 11.33
CA ALA A 251 9.39 -6.60 10.00
C ALA A 251 10.41 -6.16 8.94
N VAL A 252 11.01 -4.97 9.07
CA VAL A 252 12.09 -4.50 8.17
C VAL A 252 13.27 -5.46 8.17
N ASP A 253 13.76 -5.84 9.37
CA ASP A 253 14.89 -6.76 9.51
C ASP A 253 14.54 -8.18 9.07
N LEU A 254 13.32 -8.63 9.34
CA LEU A 254 12.83 -9.94 8.90
C LEU A 254 12.73 -10.03 7.37
N ILE A 255 12.26 -8.98 6.70
CA ILE A 255 12.21 -8.91 5.24
C ILE A 255 13.63 -8.94 4.65
N ARG A 256 14.56 -8.17 5.22
CA ARG A 256 15.97 -8.24 4.82
C ARG A 256 16.55 -9.64 4.99
N GLN A 257 16.25 -10.32 6.11
CA GLN A 257 16.68 -11.70 6.34
C GLN A 257 16.04 -12.68 5.34
N ALA A 258 14.77 -12.50 4.98
CA ALA A 258 14.09 -13.33 3.99
C ALA A 258 14.76 -13.22 2.60
N ASP A 259 15.07 -12.00 2.14
CA ASP A 259 15.79 -11.78 0.88
C ASP A 259 17.18 -12.45 0.89
N GLN A 260 17.90 -12.36 2.02
CA GLN A 260 19.20 -13.01 2.18
C GLN A 260 19.10 -14.53 2.29
N GLN A 261 18.04 -15.07 2.90
CA GLN A 261 17.82 -16.52 2.98
C GLN A 261 17.44 -17.09 1.61
N TRP A 262 16.65 -16.34 0.83
CA TRP A 262 16.34 -16.69 -0.55
C TRP A 262 17.60 -16.74 -1.42
N GLU A 263 18.50 -15.77 -1.30
CA GLU A 263 19.81 -15.80 -1.99
C GLU A 263 20.62 -17.04 -1.61
N ARG A 264 20.66 -17.38 -0.30
CA ARG A 264 21.38 -18.59 0.16
C ARG A 264 20.78 -19.89 -0.38
N LEU A 265 19.45 -19.95 -0.49
CA LEU A 265 18.77 -21.10 -1.07
C LEU A 265 19.09 -21.24 -2.57
N MET A 266 19.09 -20.15 -3.31
CA MET A 266 19.49 -20.12 -4.72
C MET A 266 20.97 -20.51 -4.89
N TRP A 267 21.83 -20.00 -4.01
CA TRP A 267 23.24 -20.38 -4.00
C TRP A 267 23.45 -21.87 -3.70
N GLU A 268 22.66 -22.49 -2.83
CA GLU A 268 22.73 -23.94 -2.57
C GLU A 268 22.49 -24.73 -3.86
N TYR A 269 21.49 -24.36 -4.67
CA TYR A 269 21.24 -25.01 -5.95
C TYR A 269 22.37 -24.75 -6.95
N GLU A 270 22.90 -23.55 -7.04
CA GLU A 270 24.00 -23.22 -7.96
C GLU A 270 25.33 -23.91 -7.56
N SER A 271 25.67 -23.88 -6.27
CA SER A 271 26.92 -24.46 -5.75
C SER A 271 26.89 -25.97 -5.75
N GLY A 272 25.73 -26.57 -5.48
CA GLY A 272 25.51 -28.02 -5.47
C GLY A 272 25.30 -28.64 -6.84
N GLU A 273 25.44 -27.88 -7.94
CA GLU A 273 25.32 -28.39 -9.29
C GLU A 273 26.33 -29.54 -9.54
N ARG A 274 25.82 -30.64 -10.08
CA ARG A 274 26.67 -31.79 -10.39
C ARG A 274 27.81 -31.37 -11.31
N ARG A 275 29.06 -31.76 -10.95
CA ARG A 275 30.26 -31.44 -11.73
C ARG A 275 31.18 -32.67 -11.81
N ILE A 276 31.84 -32.79 -12.94
CA ILE A 276 32.88 -33.76 -13.17
C ILE A 276 34.21 -32.99 -13.19
N LEU A 277 35.04 -33.25 -12.19
CA LEU A 277 36.38 -32.69 -12.07
C LEU A 277 37.37 -33.62 -12.77
N MET A 278 38.11 -33.08 -13.73
CA MET A 278 39.06 -33.84 -14.51
C MET A 278 40.41 -33.11 -14.60
N SER A 279 41.49 -33.83 -14.80
CA SER A 279 42.83 -33.24 -15.00
C SER A 279 42.87 -32.36 -16.26
N ASP A 280 43.81 -31.45 -16.30
CA ASP A 280 44.07 -30.61 -17.47
C ASP A 280 44.44 -31.39 -18.72
N SER A 281 45.09 -32.52 -18.53
CA SER A 281 45.49 -33.47 -19.62
C SER A 281 44.30 -34.22 -20.20
N ALA A 282 43.27 -34.51 -19.39
CA ALA A 282 42.08 -35.25 -19.83
C ALA A 282 41.13 -34.37 -20.67
N ILE A 283 41.11 -33.05 -20.43
CA ILE A 283 40.30 -32.10 -21.19
C ILE A 283 41.24 -31.06 -21.82
N PRO A 284 41.81 -31.34 -23.00
CA PRO A 284 42.71 -30.40 -23.67
C PRO A 284 41.96 -29.08 -23.99
N GLN A 285 42.69 -27.97 -23.89
CA GLN A 285 42.10 -26.63 -24.10
C GLN A 285 41.62 -26.44 -25.55
N ARG A 286 42.29 -27.10 -26.49
CA ARG A 286 41.95 -27.06 -27.91
C ARG A 286 41.79 -28.45 -28.47
N VAL A 287 40.82 -28.60 -29.34
CA VAL A 287 40.60 -29.81 -30.14
C VAL A 287 40.74 -29.48 -31.63
N VAL A 288 41.18 -30.42 -32.42
CA VAL A 288 41.29 -30.29 -33.88
C VAL A 288 40.11 -30.99 -34.50
N ASP A 289 39.36 -30.31 -35.39
CA ASP A 289 38.27 -30.92 -36.12
C ASP A 289 38.72 -31.78 -37.30
N GLU A 290 37.80 -32.43 -37.99
CA GLU A 290 38.05 -33.28 -39.15
C GLU A 290 38.66 -32.53 -40.35
N HIS A 291 38.62 -31.19 -40.34
CA HIS A 291 39.25 -30.35 -41.36
C HIS A 291 40.62 -29.79 -40.95
N GLY A 292 41.15 -30.22 -39.80
CA GLY A 292 42.44 -29.77 -39.28
C GLY A 292 42.43 -28.40 -38.61
N LEU A 293 41.22 -27.81 -38.36
CA LEU A 293 41.10 -26.53 -37.71
C LEU A 293 41.05 -26.70 -36.19
N SER A 294 41.82 -25.88 -35.49
CA SER A 294 41.90 -25.92 -34.02
C SER A 294 40.87 -25.04 -33.38
N HIS A 295 39.97 -25.61 -32.60
CA HIS A 295 38.90 -24.92 -31.86
C HIS A 295 39.08 -25.09 -30.36
N THR A 296 38.46 -24.14 -29.59
CA THR A 296 38.32 -24.35 -28.15
C THR A 296 37.46 -25.59 -27.89
N ASN A 297 37.93 -26.47 -26.99
CA ASN A 297 37.19 -27.68 -26.65
C ASN A 297 35.78 -27.36 -26.17
N PRO A 298 34.71 -27.87 -26.80
CA PRO A 298 33.32 -27.62 -26.42
C PRO A 298 33.02 -28.01 -24.98
N LEU A 299 33.67 -29.04 -24.43
CA LEU A 299 33.50 -29.49 -23.05
C LEU A 299 33.90 -28.41 -22.01
N LEU A 300 34.76 -27.45 -22.38
CA LEU A 300 35.12 -26.34 -21.49
C LEU A 300 33.97 -25.31 -21.30
N ARG A 301 32.97 -25.32 -22.18
CA ARG A 301 31.78 -24.50 -22.09
C ARG A 301 30.63 -25.20 -21.38
N ASP A 302 30.75 -26.51 -21.18
CA ASP A 302 29.76 -27.32 -20.48
C ASP A 302 29.87 -27.07 -18.98
N ARG A 303 28.74 -26.82 -18.32
CA ARG A 303 28.68 -26.60 -16.86
C ARG A 303 29.04 -27.87 -16.08
N LEU A 304 28.91 -29.05 -16.69
CA LEU A 304 29.18 -30.34 -16.07
C LEU A 304 30.68 -30.56 -15.87
N PHE A 305 31.54 -30.13 -16.80
CA PHE A 305 32.98 -30.43 -16.78
C PHE A 305 33.79 -29.24 -16.22
N ARG A 306 34.70 -29.56 -15.27
CA ARG A 306 35.67 -28.62 -14.70
C ARG A 306 37.08 -29.14 -14.80
N ARG A 307 37.95 -28.34 -15.44
CA ARG A 307 39.39 -28.63 -15.45
C ARG A 307 40.00 -28.29 -14.10
N MET A 308 40.84 -29.16 -13.62
CA MET A 308 41.62 -28.98 -12.41
C MET A 308 43.12 -29.08 -12.75
N PRO A 309 43.99 -28.20 -12.20
CA PRO A 309 45.42 -28.17 -12.49
C PRO A 309 46.18 -29.29 -11.72
N PHE A 310 45.78 -30.53 -11.96
CA PHE A 310 46.45 -31.70 -11.39
C PHE A 310 47.36 -32.35 -12.45
N GLU A 311 48.55 -32.79 -12.03
CA GLU A 311 49.52 -33.49 -12.88
C GLU A 311 49.10 -34.93 -13.18
N ASP A 312 48.23 -35.53 -12.35
CA ASP A 312 47.74 -36.90 -12.54
C ASP A 312 46.78 -36.94 -13.74
N VAL A 313 47.21 -37.69 -14.78
CA VAL A 313 46.48 -37.78 -16.06
C VAL A 313 45.12 -38.46 -15.90
N ASP A 314 45.00 -39.37 -14.92
CA ASP A 314 43.80 -40.17 -14.69
C ASP A 314 42.88 -39.58 -13.60
N PHE A 315 43.13 -38.33 -13.14
CA PHE A 315 42.28 -37.69 -12.15
C PHE A 315 40.87 -37.50 -12.68
N TYR A 316 39.95 -38.17 -12.03
CA TYR A 316 38.50 -38.03 -12.24
C TYR A 316 37.81 -38.02 -10.88
N GLN A 317 36.98 -37.02 -10.65
CA GLN A 317 36.14 -36.96 -9.46
C GLN A 317 34.78 -36.43 -9.82
N GLU A 318 33.75 -37.13 -9.42
CA GLU A 318 32.37 -36.62 -9.49
C GLU A 318 32.08 -35.83 -8.21
N PHE A 319 31.62 -34.57 -8.41
CA PHE A 319 31.10 -33.73 -7.35
C PHE A 319 29.58 -33.69 -7.48
N SER A 320 28.87 -34.33 -6.56
CA SER A 320 27.42 -34.40 -6.50
C SER A 320 26.99 -34.39 -5.02
N PRO A 321 27.07 -33.22 -4.36
CA PRO A 321 26.71 -33.11 -2.95
C PRO A 321 25.21 -33.29 -2.74
N GLU A 322 24.82 -33.72 -1.55
CA GLU A 322 23.43 -33.69 -1.12
C GLU A 322 23.03 -32.25 -0.86
N PHE A 323 21.83 -31.88 -1.33
CA PHE A 323 21.27 -30.55 -1.11
C PHE A 323 20.70 -30.39 0.31
N ARG A 324 20.99 -29.28 0.97
CA ARG A 324 20.40 -28.88 2.26
C ARG A 324 19.14 -28.04 2.08
N ASN A 325 18.49 -28.15 0.91
CA ASN A 325 17.36 -27.34 0.50
C ASN A 325 16.22 -27.37 1.53
N ASP A 326 15.88 -28.54 2.10
CA ASP A 326 14.76 -28.67 3.03
C ASP A 326 14.98 -27.86 4.31
N ALA A 327 16.21 -27.90 4.87
CA ALA A 327 16.55 -27.14 6.06
C ALA A 327 16.56 -25.61 5.78
N LEU A 328 17.12 -25.20 4.63
CA LEU A 328 17.14 -23.80 4.22
C LEU A 328 15.75 -23.27 3.90
N TYR A 329 14.94 -24.06 3.17
CA TYR A 329 13.56 -23.71 2.86
C TYR A 329 12.70 -23.61 4.12
N LYS A 330 12.87 -24.54 5.07
CA LYS A 330 12.17 -24.46 6.35
C LYS A 330 12.50 -23.18 7.11
N GLY A 331 13.78 -22.80 7.19
CA GLY A 331 14.20 -21.55 7.82
C GLY A 331 13.60 -20.33 7.14
N PHE A 332 13.53 -20.31 5.82
CA PHE A 332 12.87 -19.27 5.04
C PHE A 332 11.37 -19.21 5.35
N GLN A 333 10.67 -20.35 5.39
CA GLN A 333 9.24 -20.40 5.74
C GLN A 333 8.96 -19.93 7.17
N ASP A 334 9.82 -20.27 8.13
CA ASP A 334 9.68 -19.79 9.50
C ASP A 334 9.90 -18.26 9.60
N THR A 335 10.79 -17.70 8.78
CA THR A 335 10.95 -16.22 8.66
C THR A 335 9.71 -15.58 8.08
N LEU A 336 9.09 -16.15 7.03
CA LEU A 336 7.85 -15.64 6.46
C LEU A 336 6.70 -15.63 7.48
N LYS A 337 6.57 -16.68 8.30
CA LYS A 337 5.57 -16.72 9.39
C LYS A 337 5.78 -15.61 10.42
N MET A 338 7.04 -15.32 10.75
CA MET A 338 7.34 -14.19 11.66
C MET A 338 7.00 -12.83 11.03
N ILE A 339 7.16 -12.68 9.71
CA ILE A 339 6.72 -11.49 8.98
C ILE A 339 5.20 -11.38 9.02
N GLU A 340 4.47 -12.47 8.74
CA GLU A 340 3.00 -12.51 8.81
C GLU A 340 2.50 -12.07 10.19
N LEU A 341 3.10 -12.60 11.26
CA LEU A 341 2.74 -12.23 12.64
C LEU A 341 2.96 -10.74 12.90
N ASN A 342 4.12 -10.19 12.52
CA ASN A 342 4.47 -8.79 12.77
C ASN A 342 3.65 -7.80 11.94
N CYS A 343 3.16 -8.23 10.76
CA CYS A 343 2.36 -7.40 9.86
C CYS A 343 0.84 -7.61 10.03
N GLY A 344 0.40 -8.38 11.02
CA GLY A 344 -1.03 -8.65 11.26
C GLY A 344 -1.70 -9.44 10.14
N LEU A 345 -0.94 -10.30 9.45
CA LEU A 345 -1.44 -11.16 8.38
C LEU A 345 -1.81 -12.56 8.91
N SER A 346 -2.69 -13.25 8.19
CA SER A 346 -2.96 -14.66 8.45
C SER A 346 -1.79 -15.54 8.06
N PHE A 347 -1.53 -16.58 8.85
CA PHE A 347 -0.55 -17.61 8.47
C PHE A 347 -0.93 -18.26 7.14
N GLY A 348 0.05 -18.44 6.25
CA GLY A 348 -0.16 -18.94 4.90
C GLY A 348 -0.53 -17.86 3.87
N THR A 349 -0.49 -16.58 4.23
CA THR A 349 -0.64 -15.47 3.27
C THR A 349 0.62 -15.29 2.43
N LEU A 350 1.79 -15.37 3.06
CA LEU A 350 3.12 -15.29 2.45
C LEU A 350 3.85 -16.64 2.53
N SER A 351 3.68 -17.36 3.63
CA SER A 351 4.26 -18.67 3.87
C SER A 351 3.44 -19.79 3.18
N ASP A 352 4.05 -20.97 3.02
CA ASP A 352 3.36 -22.13 2.47
C ASP A 352 2.30 -22.64 3.47
N PRO A 353 1.00 -22.63 3.11
CA PRO A 353 -0.07 -23.12 3.98
C PRO A 353 0.10 -24.60 4.44
N GLN A 354 0.78 -25.44 3.63
CA GLN A 354 0.98 -26.83 3.95
C GLN A 354 2.08 -27.04 5.02
N THR A 355 2.99 -26.09 5.18
CA THR A 355 4.04 -26.14 6.22
C THR A 355 3.55 -25.59 7.56
N VAL A 356 2.33 -25.09 7.62
CA VAL A 356 1.71 -24.58 8.86
C VAL A 356 1.19 -25.79 9.65
N ASN A 357 2.04 -26.38 10.49
CA ASN A 357 1.64 -27.36 11.52
C ASN A 357 0.84 -26.66 12.64
N ALA A 358 -0.10 -25.79 12.28
CA ALA A 358 -0.92 -25.07 13.22
C ALA A 358 -2.15 -25.89 13.57
N THR A 359 -2.55 -25.85 14.84
CA THR A 359 -3.84 -26.40 15.27
C THR A 359 -4.97 -25.60 14.64
N ALA A 360 -6.16 -26.20 14.55
CA ALA A 360 -7.35 -25.51 14.04
C ALA A 360 -7.59 -24.17 14.78
N THR A 361 -7.31 -24.13 16.08
CA THR A 361 -7.43 -22.93 16.92
C THR A 361 -6.45 -21.82 16.51
N GLU A 362 -5.21 -22.17 16.19
CA GLU A 362 -4.18 -21.20 15.74
C GLU A 362 -4.52 -20.63 14.37
N ILE A 363 -5.05 -21.45 13.46
CA ILE A 363 -5.51 -20.99 12.14
C ILE A 363 -6.67 -20.02 12.28
N VAL A 364 -7.66 -20.33 13.13
CA VAL A 364 -8.79 -19.43 13.40
C VAL A 364 -8.31 -18.12 14.03
N SER A 365 -7.40 -18.18 15.00
CA SER A 365 -6.83 -16.99 15.64
C SER A 365 -6.07 -16.10 14.64
N SER A 366 -5.29 -16.71 13.74
CA SER A 366 -4.55 -15.99 12.69
C SER A 366 -5.51 -15.30 11.71
N LYS A 367 -6.59 -15.97 11.30
CA LYS A 367 -7.62 -15.37 10.45
C LYS A 367 -8.30 -14.18 11.15
N GLN A 368 -8.56 -14.28 12.46
CA GLN A 368 -9.09 -13.17 13.26
C GLN A 368 -8.16 -11.96 13.28
N THR A 369 -6.85 -12.16 13.40
CA THR A 369 -5.86 -11.07 13.34
C THR A 369 -5.94 -10.33 12.02
N MET A 370 -5.94 -11.02 10.90
CA MET A 370 -6.10 -10.43 9.58
C MET A 370 -7.42 -9.67 9.43
N TYR A 371 -8.51 -10.23 9.97
CA TYR A 371 -9.81 -9.58 10.00
C TYR A 371 -9.76 -8.23 10.71
N VAL A 372 -9.17 -8.18 11.91
CA VAL A 372 -9.02 -6.94 12.67
C VAL A 372 -8.19 -5.93 11.89
N THR A 373 -7.05 -6.34 11.32
CA THR A 373 -6.20 -5.46 10.49
C THR A 373 -6.97 -4.83 9.32
N VAL A 374 -7.81 -5.61 8.64
CA VAL A 374 -8.65 -5.12 7.55
C VAL A 374 -9.72 -4.15 8.06
N ARG A 375 -10.43 -4.48 9.17
CA ARG A 375 -11.46 -3.61 9.74
C ARG A 375 -10.91 -2.28 10.24
N ASP A 376 -9.76 -2.31 10.90
CA ASP A 376 -9.09 -1.07 11.35
C ASP A 376 -8.68 -0.22 10.14
N THR A 377 -8.21 -0.86 9.06
CA THR A 377 -7.87 -0.17 7.80
C THR A 377 -9.11 0.44 7.13
N GLN A 378 -10.25 -0.25 7.15
CA GLN A 378 -11.53 0.26 6.66
C GLN A 378 -12.00 1.49 7.45
N ALA A 379 -11.95 1.43 8.80
CA ALA A 379 -12.30 2.55 9.65
C ALA A 379 -11.40 3.78 9.42
N ALA A 380 -10.09 3.56 9.26
CA ALA A 380 -9.15 4.63 8.94
C ALA A 380 -9.42 5.25 7.56
N LEU A 381 -9.81 4.43 6.58
CA LEU A 381 -10.17 4.91 5.24
C LEU A 381 -11.47 5.71 5.25
N GLU A 382 -12.49 5.27 6.00
CA GLU A 382 -13.75 5.99 6.18
C GLU A 382 -13.52 7.36 6.83
N HIS A 383 -12.65 7.43 7.85
CA HIS A 383 -12.25 8.69 8.44
C HIS A 383 -11.63 9.66 7.41
N ALA A 384 -10.71 9.15 6.56
CA ALA A 384 -10.09 9.96 5.50
C ALA A 384 -11.11 10.43 4.44
N LEU A 385 -12.07 9.57 4.07
CA LEU A 385 -13.15 9.92 3.14
C LEU A 385 -14.08 10.97 3.69
N ASN A 386 -14.42 10.93 4.99
CA ASN A 386 -15.19 11.97 5.65
C ASN A 386 -14.48 13.34 5.60
N GLY A 387 -13.17 13.38 5.88
CA GLY A 387 -12.37 14.60 5.76
C GLY A 387 -12.30 15.13 4.33
N LEU A 388 -12.15 14.24 3.36
CA LEU A 388 -12.18 14.56 1.93
C LEU A 388 -13.51 15.19 1.52
N LEU A 389 -14.62 14.54 1.88
CA LEU A 389 -15.98 15.02 1.54
C LEU A 389 -16.28 16.38 2.14
N TYR A 390 -15.86 16.61 3.39
CA TYR A 390 -15.97 17.92 4.00
C TYR A 390 -15.24 19.00 3.17
N GLY A 391 -14.01 18.73 2.74
CA GLY A 391 -13.25 19.63 1.87
C GLY A 391 -13.93 19.85 0.52
N MET A 392 -14.47 18.78 -0.08
CA MET A 392 -15.21 18.85 -1.34
C MET A 392 -16.49 19.71 -1.19
N ASP A 393 -17.21 19.58 -0.09
CA ASP A 393 -18.42 20.33 0.21
C ASP A 393 -18.13 21.82 0.36
N VAL A 394 -17.08 22.19 1.11
CA VAL A 394 -16.64 23.59 1.24
C VAL A 394 -16.27 24.19 -0.11
N TYR A 395 -15.51 23.49 -0.94
CA TYR A 395 -15.18 23.97 -2.29
C TYR A 395 -16.41 24.04 -3.20
N THR A 396 -17.35 23.09 -3.10
CA THR A 396 -18.60 23.09 -3.86
C THR A 396 -19.42 24.34 -3.52
N THR A 397 -19.45 24.72 -2.24
CA THR A 397 -20.13 25.94 -1.77
C THR A 397 -19.41 27.21 -2.24
N LEU A 398 -18.08 27.24 -2.10
CA LEU A 398 -17.25 28.40 -2.46
C LEU A 398 -17.35 28.77 -3.95
N TYR A 399 -17.40 27.74 -4.79
CA TYR A 399 -17.47 27.90 -6.25
C TYR A 399 -18.90 27.81 -6.81
N GLY A 400 -19.92 27.63 -5.95
CA GLY A 400 -21.32 27.55 -6.37
C GLY A 400 -21.63 26.40 -7.33
N LEU A 401 -20.97 25.24 -7.19
CA LEU A 401 -21.04 24.14 -8.14
C LEU A 401 -22.33 23.30 -7.99
N ALA A 402 -22.93 23.28 -6.81
CA ALA A 402 -24.20 22.61 -6.54
C ALA A 402 -24.95 23.34 -5.41
N PRO A 403 -26.29 23.19 -5.32
CA PRO A 403 -27.07 23.76 -4.23
C PRO A 403 -26.58 23.30 -2.87
N ALA A 404 -26.75 24.15 -1.83
CA ALA A 404 -26.50 23.75 -0.46
C ALA A 404 -27.47 22.63 -0.03
N GLY A 405 -27.02 21.71 0.79
CA GLY A 405 -27.83 20.61 1.30
C GLY A 405 -26.99 19.69 2.19
N ASP A 406 -27.68 18.94 3.03
CA ASP A 406 -27.06 17.95 3.89
C ASP A 406 -26.59 16.74 3.06
N TRP A 407 -25.53 16.10 3.53
CA TRP A 407 -25.01 14.88 2.97
C TRP A 407 -24.51 13.95 4.08
N ASP A 408 -24.54 12.65 3.81
CA ASP A 408 -24.06 11.63 4.73
C ASP A 408 -23.27 10.56 3.99
N LEU A 409 -22.07 10.23 4.48
CA LEU A 409 -21.21 9.20 3.88
C LEU A 409 -21.68 7.81 4.32
N GLN A 410 -21.98 6.97 3.36
CA GLN A 410 -22.30 5.57 3.59
C GLN A 410 -21.18 4.69 3.03
N CYS A 411 -20.56 3.92 3.91
CA CYS A 411 -19.53 2.94 3.54
C CYS A 411 -20.02 1.53 3.87
N ASP A 412 -20.46 0.80 2.86
CA ASP A 412 -20.70 -0.64 3.00
C ASP A 412 -19.43 -1.37 2.57
N TRP A 413 -18.78 -2.02 3.54
CA TRP A 413 -17.52 -2.73 3.33
C TRP A 413 -17.70 -4.19 2.92
N GLY A 414 -18.94 -4.70 2.83
CA GLY A 414 -19.23 -6.10 2.60
C GLY A 414 -18.71 -7.03 3.71
N ASP A 415 -19.22 -8.23 3.74
CA ASP A 415 -18.86 -9.23 4.76
C ASP A 415 -18.12 -10.46 4.20
N GLY A 416 -18.04 -10.57 2.86
CA GLY A 416 -17.79 -11.86 2.20
C GLY A 416 -16.35 -12.36 2.22
N VAL A 417 -15.37 -11.47 2.14
CA VAL A 417 -13.96 -11.90 1.97
C VAL A 417 -13.30 -12.29 3.29
N VAL A 418 -13.83 -11.83 4.42
CA VAL A 418 -13.17 -11.95 5.72
C VAL A 418 -13.91 -12.88 6.67
N GLN A 419 -15.22 -13.11 6.48
CA GLN A 419 -15.96 -14.09 7.25
C GLN A 419 -15.74 -15.48 6.67
N ASP A 420 -15.28 -16.39 7.54
CA ASP A 420 -15.16 -17.81 7.22
C ASP A 420 -16.54 -18.36 6.84
N THR A 421 -16.67 -18.86 5.63
CA THR A 421 -17.91 -19.45 5.10
C THR A 421 -18.44 -20.55 6.03
N GLU A 422 -17.54 -21.27 6.73
CA GLU A 422 -17.90 -22.28 7.72
C GLU A 422 -18.51 -21.66 8.99
N SER A 423 -17.99 -20.53 9.48
CA SER A 423 -18.56 -19.80 10.62
C SER A 423 -19.94 -19.26 10.30
N LYS A 424 -20.12 -18.68 9.12
CA LYS A 424 -21.44 -18.21 8.63
C LYS A 424 -22.43 -19.37 8.49
N GLN A 425 -22.00 -20.50 7.93
CA GLN A 425 -22.84 -21.70 7.81
C GLN A 425 -23.21 -22.28 9.18
N LYS A 426 -22.27 -22.28 10.12
CA LYS A 426 -22.50 -22.73 11.48
C LYS A 426 -23.50 -21.82 12.20
N GLU A 427 -23.32 -20.50 12.15
CA GLU A 427 -24.25 -19.51 12.70
C GLU A 427 -25.65 -19.67 12.11
N LEU A 428 -25.75 -19.79 10.78
CA LEU A 428 -27.05 -20.04 10.12
C LEU A 428 -27.66 -21.40 10.50
N ALA A 429 -26.84 -22.43 10.72
CA ALA A 429 -27.30 -23.72 11.18
C ALA A 429 -27.79 -23.64 12.63
N ASP A 430 -27.08 -22.93 13.51
CA ASP A 430 -27.50 -22.70 14.90
C ASP A 430 -28.78 -21.87 14.94
N MET A 431 -28.89 -20.77 14.18
CA MET A 431 -30.12 -19.98 14.05
C MET A 431 -31.31 -20.83 13.53
N ARG A 432 -31.07 -21.74 12.55
CA ARG A 432 -32.10 -22.65 12.05
C ARG A 432 -32.57 -23.61 13.14
N ASN A 433 -31.65 -24.10 13.96
CA ASN A 433 -31.99 -24.95 15.11
C ASN A 433 -32.79 -24.17 16.15
N ASP A 434 -32.43 -22.91 16.43
CA ASP A 434 -33.14 -22.04 17.36
C ASP A 434 -34.57 -21.71 16.85
N VAL A 435 -34.74 -21.48 15.55
CA VAL A 435 -36.08 -21.36 14.94
C VAL A 435 -36.89 -22.63 15.13
N SER A 436 -36.27 -23.80 14.87
CA SER A 436 -36.92 -25.11 15.02
C SER A 436 -37.29 -25.40 16.49
N ALA A 437 -36.51 -24.90 17.44
CA ALA A 437 -36.76 -24.98 18.87
C ALA A 437 -37.76 -23.92 19.39
N GLY A 438 -38.21 -23.00 18.54
CA GLY A 438 -39.10 -21.90 18.88
C GLY A 438 -38.47 -20.81 19.75
N LEU A 439 -37.16 -20.71 19.79
CA LEU A 439 -36.39 -19.71 20.55
C LEU A 439 -36.30 -18.37 19.86
N ILE A 440 -36.26 -18.36 18.53
CA ILE A 440 -36.23 -17.13 17.69
C ILE A 440 -37.29 -17.22 16.60
N ARG A 441 -37.67 -16.05 16.05
CA ARG A 441 -38.63 -15.98 14.96
C ARG A 441 -37.97 -16.37 13.64
N GLY A 442 -38.69 -17.07 12.76
CA GLY A 442 -38.24 -17.48 11.45
C GLY A 442 -37.86 -16.31 10.53
N GLU A 443 -38.53 -15.16 10.73
CA GLU A 443 -38.23 -13.89 10.03
C GLU A 443 -36.77 -13.46 10.21
N LEU A 444 -36.24 -13.56 11.43
CA LEU A 444 -34.84 -13.19 11.75
C LEU A 444 -33.84 -14.10 11.03
N TYR A 445 -34.15 -15.40 10.90
CA TYR A 445 -33.35 -16.33 10.13
C TYR A 445 -33.34 -15.98 8.64
N ILE A 446 -34.50 -15.66 8.07
CA ILE A 446 -34.64 -15.28 6.68
C ILE A 446 -33.94 -13.95 6.41
N ALA A 447 -34.15 -12.94 7.25
CA ALA A 447 -33.47 -11.64 7.14
C ALA A 447 -31.94 -11.80 7.12
N LYS A 448 -31.40 -12.55 8.09
CA LYS A 448 -29.97 -12.82 8.19
C LYS A 448 -29.43 -13.64 7.00
N LYS A 449 -30.17 -14.66 6.55
CA LYS A 449 -29.75 -15.56 5.48
C LYS A 449 -29.68 -14.89 4.10
N TYR A 450 -30.63 -14.01 3.82
CA TYR A 450 -30.78 -13.38 2.53
C TYR A 450 -30.35 -11.90 2.50
N GLY A 451 -29.95 -11.33 3.66
CA GLY A 451 -29.51 -9.94 3.77
C GLY A 451 -30.62 -8.93 3.49
N VAL A 452 -31.86 -9.27 3.86
CA VAL A 452 -33.06 -8.44 3.67
C VAL A 452 -33.56 -7.87 4.97
N THR A 453 -34.38 -6.84 4.91
CA THR A 453 -35.02 -6.26 6.12
C THR A 453 -35.99 -7.25 6.77
N GLU A 454 -36.31 -7.05 8.06
CA GLU A 454 -37.30 -7.92 8.76
C GLU A 454 -38.69 -7.88 8.09
N GLU A 455 -39.09 -6.73 7.51
CA GLU A 455 -40.34 -6.56 6.79
C GLU A 455 -40.36 -7.35 5.48
N GLU A 456 -39.29 -7.31 4.72
CA GLU A 456 -39.12 -8.13 3.50
C GLU A 456 -39.04 -9.62 3.84
N ALA A 457 -38.31 -9.99 4.90
CA ALA A 457 -38.23 -11.36 5.37
C ALA A 457 -39.59 -11.90 5.80
N ARG A 458 -40.41 -11.05 6.40
CA ARG A 458 -41.79 -11.38 6.78
C ARG A 458 -42.67 -11.64 5.55
N ALA A 459 -42.51 -10.85 4.49
CA ALA A 459 -43.21 -11.05 3.22
C ALA A 459 -42.78 -12.34 2.49
N MET A 460 -41.55 -12.81 2.73
CA MET A 460 -41.04 -14.08 2.17
C MET A 460 -41.51 -15.34 2.92
N MET A 461 -42.15 -15.19 4.07
CA MET A 461 -42.64 -16.34 4.86
C MET A 461 -43.87 -16.97 4.23
N PRO A 462 -43.99 -18.32 4.21
CA PRO A 462 -45.20 -19.01 3.75
C PRO A 462 -46.39 -18.60 4.59
N GLY A 463 -47.42 -18.02 4.00
CA GLY A 463 -48.61 -17.56 4.68
C GLY A 463 -48.78 -16.04 4.82
N ALA A 464 -47.80 -15.25 4.36
CA ALA A 464 -47.92 -13.78 4.36
C ALA A 464 -49.06 -13.25 3.47
N GLU A 465 -49.46 -13.98 2.43
CA GLU A 465 -50.59 -13.62 1.56
C GLU A 465 -51.93 -13.54 2.30
N LYS A 466 -52.10 -14.21 3.45
CA LYS A 466 -53.33 -14.18 4.24
C LYS A 466 -53.47 -12.98 5.16
N LEU A 467 -52.38 -12.23 5.42
CA LEU A 467 -52.39 -11.07 6.32
C LEU A 467 -52.65 -9.76 5.60
N ILE A 468 -52.57 -9.76 4.25
CA ILE A 468 -52.81 -8.54 3.48
C ILE A 468 -54.32 -8.38 3.09
N ASP A 469 -55.10 -9.46 3.16
CA ASP A 469 -56.55 -9.42 2.86
C ASP A 469 -57.44 -9.10 4.09
N ASP A 470 -56.90 -9.14 5.31
CA ASP A 470 -57.66 -8.82 6.53
C ASP A 470 -57.58 -7.34 7.00
N GLU A 471 -56.84 -6.46 6.27
CA GLU A 471 -56.76 -5.01 6.51
C GLU A 471 -57.47 -4.16 5.43
N LYS A 472 -58.50 -4.72 4.76
CA LYS A 472 -59.33 -3.92 3.87
C LYS A 472 -60.77 -3.87 4.36
#